data_61c3d918648eb76101a4b26193661473
#
_entry.id   61c3d918648eb76101a4b26193661473
#
_cell.length_a   1.000
_cell.length_b   1.000
_cell.length_c   1.000
_cell.angle_alpha   90.00
_cell.angle_beta   90.00
_cell.angle_gamma   90.00
#
_symmetry.space_group_name_H-M   'P 1'
#
loop_
_entity.id
_entity.type
_entity.pdbx_description
1 polymer ?
#
loop_
_entity_poly.entity_id
_entity_poly.type
_entity_poly.pdbx_seq_one_letter_code
_entity_poly.pdbx_strand_id
1 'polypeptide(L)'
;MKDRDIKELECFIKEYWPNIITSSLGYAEHTLRYYAENKISSSVGIDYMANLNNKFSVNFALGIYGGTNDTVAPGMEYVINQQYLDYTFNEASKSTVEIPVLSHPILMITEYCPYKTDGAKCKFPVCMINDSFLNGENNENYIIKADNFCKLNIYSTRVSELHVQSVRTLIEKNYRRFRLDFLNETYDQAVK
;
A
#
# COMPACT_ATOMS: atom_id res chain seq x y z
N MET A 1 4.82 -17.52 -1.52
CA MET A 1 4.63 -17.34 -0.08
C MET A 1 5.32 -18.48 0.62
N LYS A 2 6.21 -18.23 1.58
CA LYS A 2 6.92 -19.29 2.31
C LYS A 2 6.11 -19.64 3.57
N ASP A 3 6.11 -20.90 4.00
CA ASP A 3 5.35 -21.34 5.20
C ASP A 3 5.73 -20.56 6.47
N ARG A 4 6.97 -20.10 6.55
CA ARG A 4 7.45 -19.24 7.63
C ARG A 4 6.70 -17.91 7.66
N ASP A 5 6.52 -17.28 6.50
CA ASP A 5 5.89 -15.96 6.36
C ASP A 5 4.40 -16.02 6.78
N ILE A 6 3.74 -17.17 6.52
CA ILE A 6 2.35 -17.41 6.92
C ILE A 6 2.22 -17.44 8.44
N LYS A 7 3.08 -18.21 9.11
CA LYS A 7 3.07 -18.34 10.58
C LYS A 7 3.35 -17.01 11.27
N GLU A 8 4.30 -16.24 10.74
CA GLU A 8 4.60 -14.91 11.26
C GLU A 8 3.40 -13.95 11.09
N LEU A 9 2.70 -14.01 9.94
CA LEU A 9 1.49 -13.23 9.69
C LEU A 9 0.37 -13.60 10.67
N GLU A 10 0.10 -14.88 10.88
CA GLU A 10 -0.91 -15.36 11.82
C GLU A 10 -0.61 -14.94 13.27
N CYS A 11 0.66 -15.02 13.69
CA CYS A 11 1.08 -14.52 14.99
C CYS A 11 0.83 -13.00 15.12
N PHE A 12 1.20 -12.25 14.10
CA PHE A 12 1.00 -10.81 14.06
C PHE A 12 -0.49 -10.43 14.15
N ILE A 13 -1.35 -11.10 13.39
CA ILE A 13 -2.81 -10.88 13.43
C ILE A 13 -3.37 -11.16 14.82
N LYS A 14 -2.95 -12.26 15.46
CA LYS A 14 -3.41 -12.64 16.80
C LYS A 14 -3.02 -11.64 17.87
N GLU A 15 -1.82 -11.09 17.76
CA GLU A 15 -1.22 -10.31 18.85
C GLU A 15 -1.54 -8.82 18.74
N TYR A 16 -1.64 -8.27 17.52
CA TYR A 16 -1.62 -6.82 17.35
C TYR A 16 -2.85 -6.24 16.67
N TRP A 17 -3.33 -6.77 15.55
CA TRP A 17 -4.41 -6.13 14.79
C TRP A 17 -5.20 -7.06 13.89
N PRO A 18 -6.54 -6.97 13.96
CA PRO A 18 -7.38 -7.71 13.03
C PRO A 18 -7.51 -7.07 11.63
N ASN A 19 -7.28 -5.76 11.46
CA ASN A 19 -7.40 -5.09 10.16
C ASN A 19 -6.04 -5.03 9.46
N ILE A 20 -5.99 -5.48 8.21
CA ILE A 20 -4.75 -5.58 7.43
C ILE A 20 -4.91 -4.90 6.09
N ILE A 21 -3.86 -4.20 5.64
CA ILE A 21 -3.70 -3.75 4.26
C ILE A 21 -2.50 -4.49 3.68
N THR A 22 -2.65 -5.10 2.51
CA THR A 22 -1.59 -5.86 1.85
C THR A 22 -1.57 -5.63 0.35
N SER A 23 -0.40 -5.65 -0.24
CA SER A 23 -0.19 -5.64 -1.69
C SER A 23 -0.18 -7.05 -2.30
N SER A 24 -0.26 -8.10 -1.49
CA SER A 24 -0.24 -9.49 -1.94
C SER A 24 -1.63 -10.12 -1.90
N LEU A 25 -2.17 -10.48 -3.05
CA LEU A 25 -3.45 -11.18 -3.15
C LEU A 25 -3.43 -12.52 -2.40
N GLY A 26 -2.29 -13.22 -2.41
CA GLY A 26 -2.14 -14.48 -1.67
C GLY A 26 -2.19 -14.29 -0.15
N TYR A 27 -1.60 -13.22 0.38
CA TYR A 27 -1.72 -12.90 1.81
C TYR A 27 -3.14 -12.45 2.16
N ALA A 28 -3.79 -11.68 1.31
CA ALA A 28 -5.16 -11.26 1.53
C ALA A 28 -6.11 -12.47 1.60
N GLU A 29 -6.01 -13.38 0.63
CA GLU A 29 -6.82 -14.62 0.63
C GLU A 29 -6.57 -15.46 1.87
N HIS A 30 -5.30 -15.68 2.24
CA HIS A 30 -4.95 -16.44 3.44
C HIS A 30 -5.54 -15.78 4.70
N THR A 31 -5.41 -14.46 4.83
CA THR A 31 -5.93 -13.71 5.98
C THR A 31 -7.45 -13.83 6.08
N LEU A 32 -8.17 -13.67 4.99
CA LEU A 32 -9.63 -13.82 4.98
C LEU A 32 -10.08 -15.23 5.36
N ARG A 33 -9.39 -16.24 4.86
CA ARG A 33 -9.64 -17.64 5.27
C ARG A 33 -9.41 -17.83 6.76
N TYR A 34 -8.28 -17.33 7.26
CA TYR A 34 -7.95 -17.38 8.69
C TYR A 34 -9.00 -16.67 9.54
N TYR A 35 -9.51 -15.49 9.11
CA TYR A 35 -10.58 -14.79 9.81
C TYR A 35 -11.87 -15.59 9.84
N ALA A 36 -12.26 -16.19 8.73
CA ALA A 36 -13.47 -17.01 8.65
C ALA A 36 -13.39 -18.23 9.58
N GLU A 37 -12.26 -18.96 9.57
CA GLU A 37 -12.03 -20.12 10.42
C GLU A 37 -12.03 -19.79 11.92
N ASN A 38 -11.47 -18.63 12.29
CA ASN A 38 -11.35 -18.20 13.68
C ASN A 38 -12.50 -17.26 14.12
N LYS A 39 -13.51 -17.03 13.27
CA LYS A 39 -14.65 -16.13 13.53
C LYS A 39 -14.24 -14.70 13.92
N ILE A 40 -13.18 -14.20 13.30
CA ILE A 40 -12.67 -12.85 13.51
C ILE A 40 -13.44 -11.90 12.59
N SER A 41 -14.12 -10.90 13.19
CA SER A 41 -14.78 -9.83 12.43
C SER A 41 -13.75 -8.73 12.15
N SER A 42 -13.26 -8.68 10.93
CA SER A 42 -12.20 -7.76 10.54
C SER A 42 -12.23 -7.46 9.05
N SER A 43 -11.38 -6.55 8.59
CA SER A 43 -11.27 -6.15 7.20
C SER A 43 -9.89 -6.41 6.62
N VAL A 44 -9.87 -6.68 5.31
CA VAL A 44 -8.62 -6.80 4.53
C VAL A 44 -8.67 -5.77 3.40
N GLY A 45 -7.67 -4.89 3.38
CA GLY A 45 -7.47 -3.94 2.30
C GLY A 45 -6.43 -4.45 1.29
N ILE A 46 -6.67 -4.21 0.01
CA ILE A 46 -5.69 -4.42 -1.06
C ILE A 46 -5.06 -3.09 -1.42
N ASP A 47 -3.75 -3.01 -1.27
CA ASP A 47 -2.97 -1.81 -1.54
C ASP A 47 -2.75 -1.59 -3.05
N TYR A 48 -2.49 -0.34 -3.45
CA TYR A 48 -2.18 0.06 -4.83
C TYR A 48 -0.98 -0.70 -5.42
N MET A 49 -0.05 -1.15 -4.58
CA MET A 49 1.09 -1.98 -4.99
C MET A 49 0.70 -3.38 -5.52
N ALA A 50 -0.55 -3.79 -5.35
CA ALA A 50 -1.07 -5.00 -6.01
C ALA A 50 -1.26 -4.82 -7.53
N ASN A 51 -1.02 -3.62 -8.07
CA ASN A 51 -1.11 -3.29 -9.49
C ASN A 51 -2.47 -3.65 -10.12
N LEU A 52 -3.56 -3.34 -9.42
CA LEU A 52 -4.91 -3.54 -9.94
C LEU A 52 -5.24 -2.44 -10.97
N ASN A 53 -4.69 -2.58 -12.17
CA ASN A 53 -4.65 -1.54 -13.19
C ASN A 53 -5.65 -1.76 -14.33
N ASN A 54 -6.70 -2.54 -14.12
CA ASN A 54 -7.79 -2.68 -15.08
C ASN A 54 -9.07 -3.18 -14.40
N LYS A 55 -10.20 -2.98 -15.07
CA LYS A 55 -11.52 -3.37 -14.59
C LYS A 55 -11.62 -4.84 -14.18
N PHE A 56 -10.94 -5.72 -14.90
CA PHE A 56 -11.03 -7.17 -14.64
C PHE A 56 -10.28 -7.53 -13.36
N SER A 57 -9.05 -7.02 -13.17
CA SER A 57 -8.28 -7.26 -11.95
C SER A 57 -8.94 -6.67 -10.72
N VAL A 58 -9.54 -5.48 -10.84
CA VAL A 58 -10.28 -4.84 -9.75
C VAL A 58 -11.55 -5.64 -9.42
N ASN A 59 -12.35 -6.02 -10.42
CA ASN A 59 -13.56 -6.81 -10.18
C ASN A 59 -13.23 -8.20 -9.61
N PHE A 60 -12.12 -8.80 -10.03
CA PHE A 60 -11.63 -10.05 -9.45
C PHE A 60 -11.29 -9.87 -7.96
N ALA A 61 -10.53 -8.82 -7.62
CA ALA A 61 -10.21 -8.50 -6.22
C ALA A 61 -11.47 -8.24 -5.40
N LEU A 62 -12.40 -7.42 -5.88
CA LEU A 62 -13.67 -7.15 -5.21
C LEU A 62 -14.55 -8.41 -5.08
N GLY A 63 -14.52 -9.31 -6.04
CA GLY A 63 -15.25 -10.59 -6.00
C GLY A 63 -14.71 -11.55 -4.94
N ILE A 64 -13.42 -11.53 -4.68
CA ILE A 64 -12.80 -12.36 -3.64
C ILE A 64 -12.97 -11.72 -2.25
N TYR A 65 -12.84 -10.38 -2.18
CA TYR A 65 -12.73 -9.61 -0.94
C TYR A 65 -13.98 -8.76 -0.64
N GLY A 66 -15.10 -9.01 -1.30
CA GLY A 66 -16.30 -8.16 -1.27
C GLY A 66 -17.09 -8.16 0.05
N GLY A 67 -16.42 -8.27 1.19
CA GLY A 67 -16.98 -7.91 2.48
C GLY A 67 -17.28 -6.42 2.57
N THR A 68 -18.25 -6.02 3.36
CA THR A 68 -18.70 -4.62 3.49
C THR A 68 -17.62 -3.66 4.01
N ASN A 69 -16.58 -4.19 4.63
CA ASN A 69 -15.48 -3.42 5.23
C ASN A 69 -14.16 -3.49 4.45
N ASP A 70 -14.08 -4.34 3.42
CA ASP A 70 -12.86 -4.50 2.66
C ASP A 70 -12.62 -3.31 1.73
N THR A 71 -11.37 -2.98 1.48
CA THR A 71 -10.96 -1.87 0.63
C THR A 71 -10.06 -2.34 -0.49
N VAL A 72 -10.14 -1.67 -1.63
CA VAL A 72 -9.26 -1.88 -2.77
C VAL A 72 -8.71 -0.54 -3.21
N ALA A 73 -7.39 -0.38 -3.15
CA ALA A 73 -6.73 0.78 -3.72
C ALA A 73 -6.31 0.46 -5.17
N PRO A 74 -6.75 1.27 -6.16
CA PRO A 74 -6.32 1.11 -7.55
C PRO A 74 -4.84 1.48 -7.68
N GLY A 75 -4.17 0.98 -8.72
CA GLY A 75 -2.82 1.37 -9.05
C GLY A 75 -2.69 2.89 -9.23
N MET A 76 -1.51 3.43 -8.93
CA MET A 76 -1.28 4.89 -8.92
C MET A 76 -1.54 5.55 -10.28
N GLU A 77 -1.38 4.81 -11.38
CA GLU A 77 -1.69 5.28 -12.73
C GLU A 77 -3.17 5.63 -12.90
N TYR A 78 -4.06 4.96 -12.17
CA TYR A 78 -5.50 5.23 -12.17
C TYR A 78 -5.85 6.49 -11.40
N VAL A 79 -5.16 6.69 -10.28
CA VAL A 79 -5.41 7.86 -9.42
C VAL A 79 -5.12 9.17 -10.16
N ILE A 80 -4.11 9.16 -11.02
CA ILE A 80 -3.71 10.31 -11.84
C ILE A 80 -4.75 10.58 -12.96
N ASN A 81 -5.43 9.55 -13.45
CA ASN A 81 -6.39 9.67 -14.55
C ASN A 81 -7.83 9.33 -14.11
N GLN A 82 -8.58 10.34 -13.72
CA GLN A 82 -9.95 10.22 -13.22
C GLN A 82 -10.93 9.54 -14.21
N GLN A 83 -10.69 9.62 -15.51
CA GLN A 83 -11.53 8.95 -16.49
C GLN A 83 -11.44 7.42 -16.39
N TYR A 84 -10.27 6.91 -16.03
CA TYR A 84 -10.11 5.46 -15.79
C TYR A 84 -10.82 5.01 -14.52
N LEU A 85 -10.86 5.83 -13.47
CA LEU A 85 -11.61 5.50 -12.25
C LEU A 85 -13.08 5.30 -12.56
N ASP A 86 -13.70 6.22 -13.30
CA ASP A 86 -15.11 6.13 -13.67
C ASP A 86 -15.43 4.94 -14.58
N TYR A 87 -14.51 4.60 -15.49
CA TYR A 87 -14.66 3.42 -16.32
C TYR A 87 -14.55 2.10 -15.55
N THR A 88 -13.72 2.08 -14.49
CA THR A 88 -13.36 0.86 -13.77
C THR A 88 -14.34 0.55 -12.64
N PHE A 89 -14.83 1.56 -11.94
CA PHE A 89 -15.67 1.38 -10.76
C PHE A 89 -17.12 1.78 -11.03
N ASN A 90 -18.04 0.85 -10.78
CA ASN A 90 -19.47 1.13 -10.79
C ASN A 90 -19.91 1.77 -9.45
N GLU A 91 -21.13 2.28 -9.38
CA GLU A 91 -21.65 2.96 -8.19
C GLU A 91 -21.57 2.11 -6.92
N ALA A 92 -21.78 0.80 -7.01
CA ALA A 92 -21.73 -0.09 -5.85
C ALA A 92 -20.30 -0.28 -5.34
N SER A 93 -19.31 -0.31 -6.22
CA SER A 93 -17.90 -0.52 -5.85
C SER A 93 -17.19 0.75 -5.40
N LYS A 94 -17.68 1.94 -5.72
CA LYS A 94 -17.04 3.22 -5.35
C LYS A 94 -16.88 3.40 -3.82
N SER A 95 -17.78 2.84 -3.03
CA SER A 95 -17.73 2.90 -1.57
C SER A 95 -16.60 2.05 -0.96
N THR A 96 -16.11 1.04 -1.70
CA THR A 96 -15.02 0.14 -1.27
C THR A 96 -13.66 0.55 -1.81
N VAL A 97 -13.63 1.48 -2.77
CA VAL A 97 -12.40 1.99 -3.35
C VAL A 97 -11.76 3.02 -2.43
N GLU A 98 -10.49 2.81 -2.11
CA GLU A 98 -9.67 3.73 -1.36
C GLU A 98 -8.72 4.48 -2.29
N ILE A 99 -8.87 5.80 -2.36
CA ILE A 99 -8.10 6.66 -3.25
C ILE A 99 -6.93 7.29 -2.48
N PRO A 100 -5.67 6.99 -2.83
CA PRO A 100 -4.52 7.71 -2.30
C PRO A 100 -4.56 9.16 -2.80
N VAL A 101 -4.73 10.11 -1.87
CA VAL A 101 -4.78 11.55 -2.19
C VAL A 101 -3.41 12.18 -2.04
N LEU A 102 -2.63 11.71 -1.08
CA LEU A 102 -1.25 12.11 -0.86
C LEU A 102 -0.44 10.86 -0.58
N SER A 103 0.66 10.68 -1.30
CA SER A 103 1.56 9.55 -1.09
C SER A 103 2.95 9.79 -1.67
N HIS A 104 3.92 9.05 -1.15
CA HIS A 104 5.22 8.86 -1.78
C HIS A 104 5.20 7.55 -2.57
N PRO A 105 5.08 7.57 -3.91
CA PRO A 105 5.01 6.34 -4.67
C PRO A 105 6.23 5.45 -4.45
N ILE A 106 5.99 4.16 -4.20
CA ILE A 106 7.05 3.16 -4.22
C ILE A 106 7.40 2.90 -5.68
N LEU A 107 8.63 3.22 -6.05
CA LEU A 107 9.14 3.07 -7.41
C LEU A 107 9.74 1.69 -7.65
N MET A 108 10.32 1.10 -6.59
CA MET A 108 10.99 -0.20 -6.69
C MET A 108 11.01 -0.90 -5.34
N ILE A 109 10.88 -2.22 -5.36
CA ILE A 109 11.14 -3.11 -4.22
C ILE A 109 12.27 -4.04 -4.62
N THR A 110 13.30 -4.16 -3.77
CA THR A 110 14.43 -5.04 -4.04
C THR A 110 14.85 -5.82 -2.79
N GLU A 111 15.36 -7.03 -2.99
CA GLU A 111 15.99 -7.85 -1.95
C GLU A 111 17.49 -7.57 -1.81
N TYR A 112 18.06 -6.69 -2.65
CA TYR A 112 19.45 -6.27 -2.54
C TYR A 112 19.62 -5.34 -1.32
N CYS A 113 20.54 -5.68 -0.44
CA CYS A 113 20.86 -4.88 0.74
C CYS A 113 22.12 -4.03 0.53
N PRO A 114 22.02 -2.71 0.31
CA PRO A 114 23.17 -1.84 0.11
C PRO A 114 24.00 -1.65 1.39
N TYR A 115 23.46 -2.01 2.54
CA TYR A 115 24.17 -1.94 3.82
C TYR A 115 25.04 -3.18 4.09
N LYS A 116 24.85 -4.26 3.31
CA LYS A 116 25.62 -5.49 3.39
C LYS A 116 26.51 -5.59 2.16
N THR A 117 27.46 -4.70 2.05
CA THR A 117 28.57 -4.83 1.07
C THR A 117 29.58 -5.85 1.58
N ASP A 118 30.41 -6.37 0.70
CA ASP A 118 31.34 -7.47 0.93
C ASP A 118 32.01 -7.45 2.31
N GLY A 119 31.65 -8.43 3.15
CA GLY A 119 32.19 -8.60 4.50
C GLY A 119 31.61 -7.68 5.59
N ALA A 120 30.71 -6.74 5.26
CA ALA A 120 30.08 -5.89 6.28
C ALA A 120 29.04 -6.67 7.07
N LYS A 121 28.96 -6.37 8.38
CA LYS A 121 27.93 -6.95 9.26
C LYS A 121 26.56 -6.33 8.95
N CYS A 122 25.52 -7.15 9.01
CA CYS A 122 24.13 -6.70 8.91
C CYS A 122 23.85 -5.59 9.94
N LYS A 123 23.23 -4.49 9.50
CA LYS A 123 22.87 -3.35 10.36
C LYS A 123 21.45 -3.43 10.92
N PHE A 124 20.76 -4.55 10.73
CA PHE A 124 19.43 -4.74 11.30
C PHE A 124 19.45 -4.66 12.84
N PRO A 125 18.51 -3.99 13.52
CA PRO A 125 17.34 -3.27 12.97
C PRO A 125 17.61 -1.78 12.63
N VAL A 126 18.82 -1.27 12.81
CA VAL A 126 19.14 0.15 12.64
C VAL A 126 18.84 0.67 11.22
N CYS A 127 19.02 -0.19 10.22
CA CYS A 127 18.70 0.16 8.82
C CYS A 127 17.19 0.37 8.53
N MET A 128 16.31 -0.04 9.45
CA MET A 128 14.87 0.20 9.33
C MET A 128 14.46 1.55 9.90
N ILE A 129 15.22 2.05 10.86
CA ILE A 129 14.90 3.26 11.62
C ILE A 129 15.48 4.49 10.91
N ASN A 130 16.66 4.35 10.33
CA ASN A 130 17.36 5.46 9.70
C ASN A 130 16.98 5.60 8.24
N ASP A 131 16.57 6.80 7.87
CA ASP A 131 16.37 7.14 6.47
C ASP A 131 17.70 7.12 5.73
N SER A 132 17.68 6.52 4.57
CA SER A 132 18.80 6.50 3.63
C SER A 132 18.35 7.02 2.29
N PHE A 133 19.26 7.61 1.55
CA PHE A 133 18.96 8.20 0.26
C PHE A 133 19.83 7.57 -0.81
N LEU A 134 19.23 7.30 -1.95
CA LEU A 134 19.92 6.94 -3.18
C LEU A 134 19.98 8.19 -4.07
N ASN A 135 21.19 8.57 -4.47
CA ASN A 135 21.37 9.64 -5.41
C ASN A 135 21.28 9.07 -6.83
N GLY A 136 20.31 9.54 -7.58
CA GLY A 136 20.16 9.23 -8.98
C GLY A 136 20.97 10.16 -9.88
N GLU A 137 20.94 9.90 -11.17
CA GLU A 137 21.43 10.84 -12.18
C GLU A 137 20.59 12.12 -12.11
N ASN A 138 21.17 13.25 -12.51
CA ASN A 138 20.50 14.56 -12.53
C ASN A 138 20.10 15.12 -11.14
N ASN A 139 20.80 14.76 -10.07
CA ASN A 139 20.53 15.22 -8.69
C ASN A 139 19.13 14.81 -8.16
N GLU A 140 18.53 13.80 -8.73
CA GLU A 140 17.33 13.21 -8.12
C GLU A 140 17.73 12.35 -6.94
N ASN A 141 16.99 12.49 -5.84
CA ASN A 141 17.18 11.67 -4.64
C ASN A 141 15.96 10.77 -4.46
N TYR A 142 16.19 9.59 -3.93
CA TYR A 142 15.15 8.62 -3.61
C TYR A 142 15.29 8.21 -2.14
N ILE A 143 14.17 8.05 -1.47
CA ILE A 143 14.16 7.60 -0.08
C ILE A 143 14.21 6.07 -0.08
N ILE A 144 15.10 5.50 0.72
CA ILE A 144 15.22 4.04 0.89
C ILE A 144 14.79 3.68 2.30
N LYS A 145 13.84 2.76 2.43
CA LYS A 145 13.45 2.16 3.71
C LYS A 145 13.50 0.64 3.62
N ALA A 146 14.12 0.01 4.62
CA ALA A 146 14.08 -1.43 4.78
C ALA A 146 12.83 -1.85 5.54
N ASP A 147 12.19 -2.94 5.13
CA ASP A 147 11.12 -3.56 5.89
C ASP A 147 11.65 -4.66 6.84
N ASN A 148 10.74 -5.26 7.62
CA ASN A 148 11.04 -6.34 8.56
C ASN A 148 11.59 -7.61 7.89
N PHE A 149 11.41 -7.75 6.57
CA PHE A 149 11.87 -8.89 5.79
C PHE A 149 13.17 -8.60 5.03
N CYS A 150 13.85 -7.49 5.37
CA CYS A 150 15.05 -7.00 4.68
C CYS A 150 14.83 -6.71 3.19
N LYS A 151 13.60 -6.39 2.77
CA LYS A 151 13.35 -5.83 1.46
C LYS A 151 13.49 -4.31 1.53
N LEU A 152 14.10 -3.75 0.51
CA LEU A 152 14.22 -2.30 0.39
C LEU A 152 13.11 -1.77 -0.48
N ASN A 153 12.37 -0.83 0.06
CA ASN A 153 11.40 -0.03 -0.65
C ASN A 153 12.07 1.30 -1.04
N ILE A 154 12.08 1.58 -2.33
CA ILE A 154 12.62 2.82 -2.88
C ILE A 154 11.45 3.72 -3.24
N TYR A 155 11.37 4.87 -2.58
CA TYR A 155 10.28 5.82 -2.73
C TYR A 155 10.72 7.05 -3.52
N SER A 156 9.78 7.64 -4.24
CA SER A 156 9.95 8.98 -4.78
C SER A 156 10.06 10.00 -3.64
N THR A 157 11.00 10.94 -3.77
CA THR A 157 11.00 12.15 -2.91
C THR A 157 9.91 13.15 -3.31
N ARG A 158 9.38 13.01 -4.54
CA ARG A 158 8.26 13.82 -5.00
C ARG A 158 6.97 13.22 -4.46
N VAL A 159 6.23 13.99 -3.70
CA VAL A 159 4.90 13.63 -3.24
C VAL A 159 3.94 13.58 -4.44
N SER A 160 3.20 12.50 -4.55
CA SER A 160 2.03 12.44 -5.44
C SER A 160 0.84 12.99 -4.67
N GLU A 161 0.27 14.08 -5.15
CA GLU A 161 -0.83 14.77 -4.50
C GLU A 161 -1.95 15.04 -5.49
N LEU A 162 -3.18 14.70 -5.11
CA LEU A 162 -4.36 15.08 -5.86
C LEU A 162 -4.76 16.51 -5.53
N HIS A 163 -4.95 17.30 -6.55
CA HIS A 163 -5.47 18.67 -6.38
C HIS A 163 -6.85 18.65 -5.69
N VAL A 164 -7.10 19.61 -4.80
CA VAL A 164 -8.35 19.72 -4.02
C VAL A 164 -9.61 19.63 -4.89
N GLN A 165 -9.60 20.25 -6.08
CA GLN A 165 -10.73 20.16 -6.99
C GLN A 165 -10.98 18.74 -7.51
N SER A 166 -9.92 17.97 -7.72
CA SER A 166 -10.03 16.55 -8.10
C SER A 166 -10.68 15.74 -6.98
N VAL A 167 -10.28 15.98 -5.74
CA VAL A 167 -10.89 15.31 -4.56
C VAL A 167 -12.37 15.66 -4.45
N ARG A 168 -12.75 16.93 -4.63
CA ARG A 168 -14.16 17.36 -4.64
C ARG A 168 -14.97 16.63 -5.71
N THR A 169 -14.44 16.57 -6.93
CA THR A 169 -15.08 15.83 -8.03
C THR A 169 -15.26 14.35 -7.71
N LEU A 170 -14.28 13.72 -7.06
CA LEU A 170 -14.40 12.32 -6.63
C LEU A 170 -15.49 12.15 -5.55
N ILE A 171 -15.59 13.08 -4.60
CA ILE A 171 -16.65 13.06 -3.59
C ILE A 171 -18.04 13.21 -4.24
N GLU A 172 -18.20 14.11 -5.20
CA GLU A 172 -19.43 14.29 -5.98
C GLU A 172 -19.81 13.02 -6.76
N LYS A 173 -18.83 12.26 -7.21
CA LYS A 173 -18.98 10.97 -7.89
C LYS A 173 -19.15 9.77 -6.94
N ASN A 174 -19.43 9.99 -5.65
CA ASN A 174 -19.67 8.98 -4.64
C ASN A 174 -18.46 8.16 -4.17
N TYR A 175 -17.22 8.58 -4.45
CA TYR A 175 -16.06 8.03 -3.74
C TYR A 175 -16.07 8.52 -2.29
N ARG A 176 -15.77 7.64 -1.33
CA ARG A 176 -15.94 7.94 0.10
C ARG A 176 -14.69 7.65 0.93
N ARG A 177 -13.72 6.95 0.41
CA ARG A 177 -12.52 6.55 1.15
C ARG A 177 -11.30 7.19 0.49
N PHE A 178 -10.59 7.99 1.28
CA PHE A 178 -9.39 8.71 0.85
C PHE A 178 -8.27 8.41 1.83
N ARG A 179 -7.06 8.21 1.29
CA ARG A 179 -5.88 7.88 2.07
C ARG A 179 -4.81 8.94 1.94
N LEU A 180 -4.16 9.24 3.06
CA LEU A 180 -2.97 10.08 3.14
C LEU A 180 -1.82 9.21 3.65
N ASP A 181 -0.80 9.00 2.83
CA ASP A 181 0.38 8.22 3.18
C ASP A 181 1.54 9.17 3.50
N PHE A 182 1.83 9.31 4.77
CA PHE A 182 2.99 10.06 5.28
C PHE A 182 4.19 9.11 5.40
N LEU A 183 5.34 9.51 4.87
CA LEU A 183 6.54 8.69 4.90
C LEU A 183 7.60 9.28 5.85
N ASN A 184 7.91 10.56 5.68
CA ASN A 184 8.94 11.28 6.43
C ASN A 184 8.47 12.67 6.87
N GLU A 185 7.21 12.99 6.66
CA GLU A 185 6.65 14.26 7.07
C GLU A 185 6.66 14.39 8.59
N THR A 186 7.10 15.54 9.05
CA THR A 186 6.94 15.90 10.47
C THR A 186 5.47 16.23 10.74
N TYR A 187 5.08 16.23 12.00
CA TYR A 187 3.73 16.63 12.41
C TYR A 187 3.32 17.99 11.81
N ASP A 188 4.22 18.99 11.86
CA ASP A 188 3.95 20.33 11.32
C ASP A 188 3.78 20.36 9.80
N GLN A 189 4.35 19.41 9.08
CA GLN A 189 4.15 19.25 7.64
C GLN A 189 2.84 18.53 7.33
N ALA A 190 2.45 17.58 8.16
CA ALA A 190 1.24 16.80 7.98
C ALA A 190 -0.07 17.56 8.29
N VAL A 191 -0.02 18.63 9.12
CA VAL A 191 -1.20 19.41 9.53
C VAL A 191 -1.37 20.73 8.77
N LYS A 192 -0.48 21.07 7.87
CA LYS A 192 -0.59 22.23 6.97
C LYS A 192 -1.38 21.89 5.73
#